data_ce09d9bc6402a593911a40f447bad437
#
_entry.id   ce09d9bc6402a593911a40f447bad437
#
_cell.length_a   1.000
_cell.length_b   1.000
_cell.length_c   1.000
_cell.angle_alpha   90.00
_cell.angle_beta   90.00
_cell.angle_gamma   90.00
#
_symmetry.space_group_name_H-M   'P 1'
#
loop_
_entity.id
_entity.type
_entity.pdbx_description
1 polymer ?
#
loop_
_entity_poly.entity_id
_entity_poly.type
_entity_poly.pdbx_seq_one_letter_code
_entity_poly.pdbx_strand_id
1 'polypeptide(L)'
;VRTLRAEGRNVLAWSPTGRADDTHAGHIDTSVLLSLAHPGVDLAAAEPGVTLPLPDIIDDLRRGGLAAVSPNGVLGDPTHANADDGAAVLDRWTDTLVAAVTEWARRD
;
A
#
# COMPACT_ATOMS: atom_id res chain seq x y z
N VAL A 1 14.96 -10.75 -4.94
CA VAL A 1 16.02 -9.79 -5.30
C VAL A 1 17.39 -10.28 -4.91
N ARG A 2 17.60 -10.65 -3.63
CA ARG A 2 18.91 -11.09 -3.13
C ARG A 2 19.46 -12.29 -3.93
N THR A 3 18.66 -13.31 -4.16
CA THR A 3 19.04 -14.49 -4.96
C THR A 3 19.47 -14.12 -6.37
N LEU A 4 18.66 -13.31 -7.07
CA LEU A 4 18.96 -12.88 -8.43
C LEU A 4 20.24 -12.04 -8.52
N ARG A 5 20.48 -11.19 -7.52
CA ARG A 5 21.73 -10.42 -7.44
C ARG A 5 22.94 -11.33 -7.20
N ALA A 6 22.79 -12.35 -6.37
CA ALA A 6 23.85 -13.33 -6.12
C ALA A 6 24.19 -14.13 -7.39
N GLU A 7 23.24 -14.28 -8.32
CA GLU A 7 23.44 -14.87 -9.63
C GLU A 7 24.05 -13.88 -10.66
N GLY A 8 24.43 -12.69 -10.24
CA GLY A 8 25.02 -11.67 -11.11
C GLY A 8 24.02 -10.90 -11.95
N ARG A 9 22.71 -11.00 -11.65
CA ARG A 9 21.67 -10.27 -12.38
C ARG A 9 21.54 -8.85 -11.86
N ASN A 10 21.43 -7.89 -12.77
CA ASN A 10 21.10 -6.51 -12.42
C ASN A 10 19.58 -6.38 -12.24
N VAL A 11 19.13 -6.27 -11.01
CA VAL A 11 17.69 -6.20 -10.68
C VAL A 11 17.41 -5.10 -9.66
N LEU A 12 16.33 -4.39 -9.89
CA LEU A 12 15.72 -3.44 -8.98
C LEU A 12 14.39 -4.00 -8.49
N ALA A 13 14.13 -3.86 -7.20
CA ALA A 13 12.78 -4.04 -6.65
C ALA A 13 12.27 -2.70 -6.15
N TRP A 14 11.07 -2.37 -6.54
CA TRP A 14 10.33 -1.20 -6.06
C TRP A 14 8.92 -1.62 -5.69
N SER A 15 8.36 -1.00 -4.69
CA SER A 15 6.95 -1.15 -4.33
C SER A 15 6.37 0.17 -3.87
N PRO A 16 5.07 0.40 -4.09
CA PRO A 16 4.39 1.55 -3.51
C PRO A 16 4.51 1.52 -1.99
N THR A 17 4.67 2.69 -1.39
CA THR A 17 4.76 2.85 0.06
C THR A 17 3.60 3.67 0.58
N GLY A 18 3.18 3.39 1.80
CA GLY A 18 2.13 4.10 2.49
C GLY A 18 2.48 4.32 3.97
N ARG A 19 1.48 4.32 4.82
CA ARG A 19 1.60 4.50 6.26
C ARG A 19 1.53 3.16 6.97
N ALA A 20 2.25 3.03 8.08
CA ALA A 20 2.25 1.80 8.88
C ALA A 20 0.89 1.47 9.50
N ASP A 21 0.05 2.47 9.73
CA ASP A 21 -1.30 2.36 10.30
C ASP A 21 -2.42 2.31 9.23
N ASP A 22 -2.05 2.18 7.96
CA ASP A 22 -2.96 2.16 6.81
C ASP A 22 -2.36 1.25 5.73
N THR A 23 -2.48 -0.06 5.92
CA THR A 23 -1.73 -1.06 5.14
C THR A 23 -2.58 -1.97 4.29
N HIS A 24 -3.91 -1.98 4.47
CA HIS A 24 -4.79 -2.84 3.68
C HIS A 24 -6.21 -2.31 3.63
N ALA A 25 -6.69 -2.01 2.42
CA ALA A 25 -8.05 -1.55 2.14
C ALA A 25 -8.49 -0.32 2.96
N GLY A 26 -7.54 0.48 3.44
CA GLY A 26 -7.79 1.67 4.25
C GLY A 26 -7.93 2.93 3.40
N HIS A 27 -7.42 4.04 3.94
CA HIS A 27 -7.55 5.36 3.31
C HIS A 27 -6.79 5.45 1.98
N ILE A 28 -5.55 4.98 1.94
CA ILE A 28 -4.68 5.09 0.75
C ILE A 28 -5.25 4.25 -0.39
N ASP A 29 -5.48 2.97 -0.17
CA ASP A 29 -5.97 2.07 -1.22
C ASP A 29 -7.32 2.53 -1.77
N THR A 30 -8.24 2.90 -0.90
CA THR A 30 -9.58 3.36 -1.30
C THR A 30 -9.51 4.69 -2.04
N SER A 31 -8.69 5.63 -1.57
CA SER A 31 -8.51 6.94 -2.22
C SER A 31 -7.90 6.78 -3.62
N VAL A 32 -6.93 5.89 -3.80
CA VAL A 32 -6.35 5.60 -5.11
C VAL A 32 -7.41 5.06 -6.07
N LEU A 33 -8.22 4.09 -5.63
CA LEU A 33 -9.30 3.56 -6.46
C LEU A 33 -10.34 4.62 -6.82
N LEU A 34 -10.68 5.52 -5.89
CA LEU A 34 -11.58 6.65 -6.16
C LEU A 34 -10.98 7.60 -7.20
N SER A 35 -9.68 7.88 -7.14
CA SER A 35 -9.02 8.74 -8.13
C SER A 35 -9.00 8.12 -9.53
N LEU A 36 -9.05 6.80 -9.63
CA LEU A 36 -9.14 6.05 -10.88
C LEU A 36 -10.60 5.80 -11.32
N ALA A 37 -11.57 6.37 -10.62
CA ALA A 37 -13.00 6.17 -10.86
C ALA A 37 -13.41 4.68 -10.91
N HIS A 38 -12.83 3.85 -10.05
CA HIS A 38 -13.11 2.41 -10.04
C HIS A 38 -14.54 2.14 -9.55
N PRO A 39 -15.36 1.41 -10.33
CA PRO A 39 -16.79 1.23 -10.02
C PRO A 39 -17.06 0.33 -8.81
N GLY A 40 -16.06 -0.43 -8.35
CA GLY A 40 -16.19 -1.33 -7.21
C GLY A 40 -16.09 -0.67 -5.83
N VAL A 41 -15.83 0.64 -5.77
CA VAL A 41 -15.77 1.36 -4.49
C VAL A 41 -17.15 1.85 -4.10
N ASP A 42 -17.64 1.38 -2.96
CA ASP A 42 -18.84 1.91 -2.31
C ASP A 42 -18.44 2.61 -1.00
N LEU A 43 -18.17 3.90 -1.08
CA LEU A 43 -17.72 4.68 0.08
C LEU A 43 -18.79 4.78 1.18
N ALA A 44 -20.07 4.69 0.82
CA ALA A 44 -21.15 4.69 1.80
C ALA A 44 -21.16 3.45 2.68
N ALA A 45 -20.59 2.35 2.21
CA ALA A 45 -20.42 1.11 2.97
C ALA A 45 -19.07 1.02 3.72
N ALA A 46 -18.22 2.03 3.62
CA ALA A 46 -16.91 2.03 4.27
C ALA A 46 -17.03 2.05 5.79
N GLU A 47 -16.27 1.19 6.44
CA GLU A 47 -16.18 1.10 7.89
C GLU A 47 -14.71 1.13 8.34
N PRO A 48 -14.39 1.76 9.48
CA PRO A 48 -13.04 1.71 10.01
C PRO A 48 -12.63 0.28 10.39
N GLY A 49 -11.39 -0.07 10.12
CA GLY A 49 -10.77 -1.29 10.57
C GLY A 49 -9.77 -1.03 11.70
N VAL A 50 -8.76 -1.86 11.78
CA VAL A 50 -7.68 -1.72 12.77
C VAL A 50 -6.67 -0.69 12.26
N THR A 51 -6.38 0.33 13.07
CA THR A 51 -5.45 1.41 12.75
C THR A 51 -4.14 1.34 13.53
N LEU A 52 -3.86 0.20 14.16
CA LEU A 52 -2.56 -0.04 14.81
C LEU A 52 -1.46 -0.16 13.74
N PRO A 53 -0.25 0.35 14.02
CA PRO A 53 0.87 0.19 13.11
C PRO A 53 1.21 -1.28 12.85
N LEU A 54 1.59 -1.60 11.63
CA LEU A 54 1.90 -2.97 11.21
C LEU A 54 2.88 -3.71 12.14
N PRO A 55 3.97 -3.08 12.64
CA PRO A 55 4.85 -3.75 13.59
C PRO A 55 4.16 -4.27 14.85
N ASP A 56 3.09 -3.60 15.30
CA ASP A 56 2.35 -3.98 16.51
C ASP A 56 1.42 -5.18 16.28
N ILE A 57 1.05 -5.47 15.04
CA ILE A 57 0.09 -6.52 14.68
C ILE A 57 0.67 -7.63 13.80
N ILE A 58 1.92 -7.49 13.36
CA ILE A 58 2.50 -8.42 12.38
C ILE A 58 2.58 -9.87 12.88
N ASP A 59 2.88 -10.07 14.16
CA ASP A 59 2.97 -11.40 14.73
C ASP A 59 1.60 -12.07 14.81
N ASP A 60 0.56 -11.32 15.13
CA ASP A 60 -0.81 -11.82 15.15
C ASP A 60 -1.32 -12.14 13.74
N LEU A 61 -0.95 -11.31 12.76
CA LEU A 61 -1.25 -11.57 11.35
C LEU A 61 -0.60 -12.87 10.86
N ARG A 62 0.65 -13.11 11.24
CA ARG A 62 1.38 -14.34 10.88
C ARG A 62 0.78 -15.59 11.53
N ARG A 63 0.28 -15.47 12.76
CA ARG A 63 -0.32 -16.59 13.49
C ARG A 63 -1.73 -16.93 13.06
N GLY A 64 -2.58 -15.91 12.89
CA GLY A 64 -4.01 -16.11 12.73
C GLY A 64 -4.61 -15.59 11.43
N GLY A 65 -3.82 -14.88 10.62
CA GLY A 65 -4.30 -14.25 9.38
C GLY A 65 -5.05 -12.95 9.61
N LEU A 66 -5.51 -12.34 8.51
CA LEU A 66 -6.13 -11.01 8.52
C LEU A 66 -7.41 -10.96 9.35
N ALA A 67 -8.31 -11.92 9.18
CA ALA A 67 -9.60 -11.94 9.86
C ALA A 67 -9.49 -12.06 11.38
N ALA A 68 -8.42 -12.67 11.89
CA ALA A 68 -8.16 -12.77 13.32
C ALA A 68 -7.75 -11.42 13.95
N VAL A 69 -7.13 -10.54 13.15
CA VAL A 69 -6.71 -9.20 13.60
C VAL A 69 -7.80 -8.17 13.35
N SER A 70 -8.42 -8.21 12.16
CA SER A 70 -9.46 -7.28 11.74
C SER A 70 -10.65 -8.05 11.18
N PRO A 71 -11.78 -8.11 11.91
CA PRO A 71 -12.96 -8.89 11.47
C PRO A 71 -13.52 -8.44 10.12
N ASN A 72 -13.46 -7.14 9.78
CA ASN A 72 -13.88 -6.64 8.47
C ASN A 72 -12.77 -6.68 7.40
N GLY A 73 -11.58 -7.17 7.73
CA GLY A 73 -10.46 -7.30 6.80
C GLY A 73 -9.73 -6.00 6.48
N VAL A 74 -10.06 -4.89 7.13
CA VAL A 74 -9.46 -3.58 6.88
C VAL A 74 -8.34 -3.30 7.90
N LEU A 75 -7.18 -2.94 7.41
CA LEU A 75 -6.06 -2.42 8.22
C LEU A 75 -5.87 -0.94 7.85
N GLY A 76 -6.66 -0.09 8.46
CA GLY A 76 -6.74 1.34 8.21
C GLY A 76 -8.15 1.86 8.44
N ASP A 77 -8.42 3.09 7.99
CA ASP A 77 -9.74 3.73 8.04
C ASP A 77 -10.09 4.35 6.69
N PRO A 78 -10.93 3.70 5.87
CA PRO A 78 -11.32 4.22 4.56
C PRO A 78 -12.46 5.24 4.58
N THR A 79 -13.02 5.57 5.75
CA THR A 79 -14.26 6.35 5.84
C THR A 79 -14.14 7.79 5.32
N HIS A 80 -12.92 8.34 5.28
CA HIS A 80 -12.63 9.69 4.74
C HIS A 80 -11.84 9.64 3.43
N ALA A 81 -11.77 8.48 2.78
CA ALA A 81 -11.09 8.34 1.50
C ALA A 81 -11.69 9.28 0.45
N ASN A 82 -10.83 9.84 -0.39
CA ASN A 82 -11.23 10.78 -1.42
C ASN A 82 -10.29 10.72 -2.63
N ALA A 83 -10.80 11.14 -3.79
CA ALA A 83 -10.07 11.09 -5.05
C ALA A 83 -8.84 12.01 -5.08
N ASP A 84 -8.89 13.16 -4.42
CA ASP A 84 -7.77 14.12 -4.41
C ASP A 84 -6.55 13.54 -3.69
N ASP A 85 -6.76 12.92 -2.53
CA ASP A 85 -5.70 12.20 -1.81
C ASP A 85 -5.15 11.05 -2.65
N GLY A 86 -6.02 10.32 -3.33
CA GLY A 86 -5.62 9.23 -4.22
C GLY A 86 -4.75 9.70 -5.38
N ALA A 87 -5.08 10.81 -6.01
CA ALA A 87 -4.28 11.41 -7.07
C ALA A 87 -2.90 11.83 -6.56
N ALA A 88 -2.83 12.45 -5.38
CA ALA A 88 -1.57 12.83 -4.76
C ALA A 88 -0.68 11.61 -4.43
N VAL A 89 -1.29 10.52 -3.98
CA VAL A 89 -0.58 9.25 -3.73
C VAL A 89 0.00 8.68 -5.02
N LEU A 90 -0.78 8.65 -6.11
CA LEU A 90 -0.31 8.17 -7.41
C LEU A 90 0.85 9.02 -7.94
N ASP A 91 0.79 10.34 -7.80
CA ASP A 91 1.89 11.23 -8.19
C ASP A 91 3.16 10.92 -7.40
N ARG A 92 3.05 10.74 -6.09
CA ARG A 92 4.19 10.37 -5.22
C ARG A 92 4.78 9.00 -5.61
N TRP A 93 3.94 8.01 -5.85
CA TRP A 93 4.41 6.68 -6.27
C TRP A 93 5.11 6.74 -7.63
N THR A 94 4.56 7.50 -8.57
CA THR A 94 5.18 7.72 -9.88
C THR A 94 6.56 8.38 -9.73
N ASP A 95 6.66 9.43 -8.94
CA ASP A 95 7.93 10.14 -8.72
C ASP A 95 8.99 9.25 -8.08
N THR A 96 8.61 8.45 -7.08
CA THR A 96 9.54 7.53 -6.41
C THR A 96 9.98 6.39 -7.32
N LEU A 97 9.09 5.88 -8.16
CA LEU A 97 9.45 4.86 -9.15
C LEU A 97 10.40 5.41 -10.21
N VAL A 98 10.10 6.58 -10.75
CA VAL A 98 10.97 7.24 -11.75
C VAL A 98 12.37 7.49 -11.16
N ALA A 99 12.44 8.02 -9.94
CA ALA A 99 13.71 8.25 -9.26
C ALA A 99 14.50 6.95 -9.05
N ALA A 100 13.83 5.89 -8.62
CA ALA A 100 14.45 4.58 -8.38
C ALA A 100 15.01 3.97 -9.67
N VAL A 101 14.25 4.00 -10.76
CA VAL A 101 14.68 3.49 -12.07
C VAL A 101 15.83 4.33 -12.63
N THR A 102 15.75 5.64 -12.51
CA THR A 102 16.80 6.55 -12.99
C THR A 102 18.13 6.29 -12.27
N GLU A 103 18.09 6.16 -10.96
CA GLU A 103 19.28 5.84 -10.17
C GLU A 103 19.84 4.45 -10.49
N TRP A 104 18.96 3.47 -10.63
CA TRP A 104 19.34 2.10 -11.00
C TRP A 104 20.01 2.03 -12.38
N ALA A 105 19.45 2.75 -13.37
CA ALA A 105 19.99 2.80 -14.72
C ALA A 105 21.38 3.46 -14.79
N ARG A 106 21.70 4.38 -13.87
CA ARG A 106 23.03 5.04 -13.83
C ARG A 106 24.15 4.14 -13.32
N ARG A 107 23.82 3.03 -12.69
CA ARG A 107 24.81 2.10 -12.08
C ARG A 107 25.40 1.09 -13.06
N ASP A 108 24.97 1.12 -14.31
CA ASP A 108 25.46 0.25 -15.37
C ASP A 108 26.72 0.79 -16.08
#